data_a12a526e58f56a8a43c1455941b80e97
#
_entry.id   a12a526e58f56a8a43c1455941b80e97
#
_cell.length_a   1.000
_cell.length_b   1.000
_cell.length_c   1.000
_cell.angle_alpha   90.00
_cell.angle_beta   90.00
_cell.angle_gamma   90.00
#
_symmetry.space_group_name_H-M   'P 1'
#
loop_
_entity.id
_entity.type
_entity.pdbx_description
1 polymer ?
#
loop_
_entity_poly.entity_id
_entity_poly.type
_entity_poly.pdbx_seq_one_letter_code
_entity_poly.pdbx_strand_id
1 'polypeptide(L)'
;MKRAKKDTGQILIGTVINQAKSRRSFAVKGVVQGVGFRPFVYGLAQKCGLQGWVKNSSAGVYIEVEGPPQALARFTEQLPLQAPPRSRIESFNFEDLPPAGYSSFEIHESLEEEGQYQLISPDIATCAACTREIFDPKDRRHRYPFTNCTNCGPRFTIIEDIPYDRPKTTMAKFRMCPQCRREYDDPGDRRFHAQPNACPVCGPLLELCDGRGTPLPSADPLRSATGLLQGGKTLAIKGLGGFLLACDARNETAVQELRRRKARPDKPFAVMLADLAAARLHCRISPEEERLLLSPESPIVLLSWKEGSPIAKAVAPGQKYLGVMLPYTPLHHLLLNEAGFPLVMT
;
A
#
# COMPACT_ATOMS: atom_id res chain seq x y z
N MET A 1 61.72 -52.31 31.08
CA MET A 1 60.44 -52.72 30.47
C MET A 1 59.51 -51.59 30.54
N LYS A 2 59.31 -50.84 29.44
CA LYS A 2 58.32 -49.78 29.32
C LYS A 2 57.29 -50.22 28.27
N ARG A 3 56.03 -50.38 28.70
CA ARG A 3 54.90 -50.70 27.81
C ARG A 3 54.44 -49.44 27.12
N ALA A 4 54.44 -49.41 25.79
CA ALA A 4 53.80 -48.40 24.96
C ALA A 4 52.29 -48.58 24.95
N LYS A 5 51.51 -47.52 25.27
CA LYS A 5 50.07 -47.43 25.04
C LYS A 5 49.84 -47.11 23.57
N LYS A 6 49.08 -47.94 22.89
CA LYS A 6 48.49 -47.66 21.57
C LYS A 6 47.31 -46.75 21.74
N ASP A 7 47.40 -45.57 21.15
CA ASP A 7 46.32 -44.59 21.03
C ASP A 7 45.51 -44.95 19.78
N THR A 8 44.29 -45.45 19.98
CA THR A 8 43.35 -45.75 18.91
C THR A 8 42.53 -44.49 18.65
N GLY A 9 42.97 -43.68 17.70
CA GLY A 9 42.18 -42.56 17.18
C GLY A 9 40.91 -43.07 16.48
N GLN A 10 39.81 -42.80 17.10
CA GLN A 10 38.49 -43.04 16.52
C GLN A 10 38.16 -41.93 15.56
N ILE A 11 38.23 -42.18 14.25
CA ILE A 11 37.80 -41.25 13.18
C ILE A 11 36.28 -41.33 13.16
N LEU A 12 35.60 -40.30 13.69
CA LEU A 12 34.17 -40.11 13.49
C LEU A 12 33.95 -39.61 12.04
N ILE A 13 33.65 -40.54 11.14
CA ILE A 13 33.13 -40.24 9.81
C ILE A 13 31.69 -39.75 10.02
N GLY A 14 31.48 -38.46 10.05
CA GLY A 14 30.13 -37.85 10.00
C GLY A 14 29.51 -38.20 8.65
N THR A 15 28.56 -39.12 8.66
CA THR A 15 27.73 -39.41 7.48
C THR A 15 26.91 -38.16 7.20
N VAL A 16 27.27 -37.41 6.17
CA VAL A 16 26.40 -36.38 5.58
C VAL A 16 25.23 -37.16 4.99
N ILE A 17 24.12 -37.22 5.72
CA ILE A 17 22.87 -37.72 5.20
C ILE A 17 22.45 -36.69 4.13
N ASN A 18 22.71 -37.00 2.88
CA ASN A 18 22.17 -36.30 1.73
C ASN A 18 20.65 -36.53 1.75
N GLN A 19 19.91 -35.65 2.46
CA GLN A 19 18.45 -35.74 2.49
C GLN A 19 17.96 -35.59 1.06
N ALA A 20 17.29 -36.56 0.52
CA ALA A 20 16.69 -36.55 -0.80
C ALA A 20 15.83 -35.28 -0.91
N LYS A 21 16.14 -34.42 -1.89
CA LYS A 21 15.32 -33.26 -2.17
C LYS A 21 13.98 -33.69 -2.73
N SER A 22 12.95 -32.97 -2.38
CA SER A 22 11.60 -33.09 -2.96
C SER A 22 11.18 -31.74 -3.49
N ARG A 23 10.22 -31.70 -4.40
CA ARG A 23 9.65 -30.47 -4.95
C ARG A 23 8.15 -30.45 -4.68
N ARG A 24 7.61 -29.26 -4.44
CA ARG A 24 6.18 -29.03 -4.23
C ARG A 24 5.71 -27.85 -5.05
N SER A 25 4.62 -28.02 -5.79
CA SER A 25 3.93 -26.98 -6.53
C SER A 25 2.69 -26.53 -5.77
N PHE A 26 2.41 -25.21 -5.78
CA PHE A 26 1.24 -24.63 -5.14
C PHE A 26 0.45 -23.77 -6.12
N ALA A 27 -0.87 -23.82 -5.99
CA ALA A 27 -1.82 -22.90 -6.60
C ALA A 27 -2.58 -22.16 -5.50
N VAL A 28 -2.41 -20.84 -5.44
CA VAL A 28 -3.00 -19.98 -4.40
C VAL A 28 -3.95 -18.99 -5.07
N LYS A 29 -5.23 -18.97 -4.65
CA LYS A 29 -6.27 -18.06 -5.18
C LYS A 29 -6.81 -17.16 -4.06
N GLY A 30 -7.44 -16.03 -4.47
CA GLY A 30 -7.99 -15.02 -3.58
C GLY A 30 -7.32 -13.66 -3.80
N VAL A 31 -7.38 -12.73 -2.86
CA VAL A 31 -6.67 -11.45 -2.95
C VAL A 31 -5.19 -11.67 -2.60
N VAL A 32 -4.40 -12.12 -3.58
CA VAL A 32 -2.98 -12.48 -3.43
C VAL A 32 -2.05 -11.72 -4.37
N GLN A 33 -2.58 -10.78 -5.15
CA GLN A 33 -1.80 -9.88 -6.00
C GLN A 33 -1.95 -8.42 -5.54
N GLY A 34 -0.90 -7.61 -5.70
CA GLY A 34 -0.89 -6.22 -5.25
C GLY A 34 -0.77 -6.04 -3.72
N VAL A 35 -0.63 -7.11 -2.96
CA VAL A 35 -0.55 -7.12 -1.49
C VAL A 35 0.83 -7.50 -0.95
N GLY A 36 1.85 -7.56 -1.81
CA GLY A 36 3.20 -7.98 -1.43
C GLY A 36 3.39 -9.49 -1.33
N PHE A 37 2.52 -10.28 -1.94
CA PHE A 37 2.54 -11.74 -1.82
C PHE A 37 3.79 -12.37 -2.44
N ARG A 38 4.21 -11.98 -3.67
CA ARG A 38 5.45 -12.47 -4.30
C ARG A 38 6.70 -12.16 -3.46
N PRO A 39 6.95 -10.92 -3.00
CA PRO A 39 8.00 -10.60 -2.04
C PRO A 39 7.97 -11.42 -0.76
N PHE A 40 6.79 -11.64 -0.21
CA PHE A 40 6.59 -12.48 0.98
C PHE A 40 7.01 -13.92 0.73
N VAL A 41 6.52 -14.54 -0.36
CA VAL A 41 6.87 -15.93 -0.75
C VAL A 41 8.37 -16.06 -0.95
N TYR A 42 8.99 -15.11 -1.64
CA TYR A 42 10.44 -15.06 -1.81
C TYR A 42 11.16 -15.07 -0.46
N GLY A 43 10.81 -14.17 0.45
CA GLY A 43 11.41 -14.09 1.78
C GLY A 43 11.18 -15.35 2.63
N LEU A 44 10.01 -15.98 2.52
CA LEU A 44 9.69 -17.23 3.23
C LEU A 44 10.52 -18.40 2.69
N ALA A 45 10.65 -18.53 1.37
CA ALA A 45 11.48 -19.56 0.73
C ALA A 45 12.96 -19.43 1.15
N GLN A 46 13.50 -18.20 1.16
CA GLN A 46 14.86 -17.93 1.65
C GLN A 46 15.05 -18.35 3.12
N LYS A 47 14.10 -17.98 4.01
CA LYS A 47 14.13 -18.37 5.43
C LYS A 47 14.06 -19.88 5.63
N CYS A 48 13.38 -20.58 4.74
CA CYS A 48 13.27 -22.06 4.78
C CYS A 48 14.45 -22.75 4.08
N GLY A 49 15.34 -22.03 3.40
CA GLY A 49 16.44 -22.58 2.62
C GLY A 49 15.98 -23.36 1.38
N LEU A 50 14.87 -22.93 0.77
CA LEU A 50 14.26 -23.55 -0.41
C LEU A 50 14.65 -22.84 -1.69
N GLN A 51 14.78 -23.59 -2.78
CA GLN A 51 14.97 -23.12 -4.14
C GLN A 51 13.64 -23.23 -4.90
N GLY A 52 13.51 -22.53 -6.04
CA GLY A 52 12.31 -22.57 -6.86
C GLY A 52 11.89 -21.22 -7.41
N TRP A 53 10.58 -20.99 -7.52
CA TRP A 53 10.08 -19.75 -8.07
C TRP A 53 8.65 -19.43 -7.59
N VAL A 54 8.28 -18.16 -7.74
CA VAL A 54 6.92 -17.65 -7.60
C VAL A 54 6.55 -16.77 -8.78
N LYS A 55 5.32 -16.91 -9.32
CA LYS A 55 4.79 -16.03 -10.36
C LYS A 55 3.30 -15.72 -10.14
N ASN A 56 2.88 -14.56 -10.61
CA ASN A 56 1.46 -14.26 -10.75
C ASN A 56 0.89 -14.96 -12.00
N SER A 57 -0.41 -15.21 -12.00
CA SER A 57 -1.17 -15.60 -13.18
C SER A 57 -2.55 -14.96 -13.15
N SER A 58 -3.26 -14.98 -14.29
CA SER A 58 -4.66 -14.54 -14.31
C SER A 58 -5.56 -15.39 -13.40
N ALA A 59 -5.10 -16.58 -12.98
CA ALA A 59 -5.83 -17.51 -12.09
C ALA A 59 -5.43 -17.38 -10.59
N GLY A 60 -4.37 -16.64 -10.27
CA GLY A 60 -3.85 -16.51 -8.90
C GLY A 60 -2.35 -16.38 -8.81
N VAL A 61 -1.73 -17.08 -7.86
CA VAL A 61 -0.27 -17.16 -7.68
C VAL A 61 0.15 -18.63 -7.73
N TYR A 62 1.13 -18.93 -8.57
CA TYR A 62 1.79 -20.23 -8.64
C TYR A 62 3.16 -20.17 -7.99
N ILE A 63 3.50 -21.21 -7.24
CA ILE A 63 4.76 -21.30 -6.50
C ILE A 63 5.29 -22.71 -6.69
N GLU A 64 6.58 -22.86 -6.97
CA GLU A 64 7.29 -24.13 -6.80
C GLU A 64 8.43 -23.95 -5.83
N VAL A 65 8.59 -24.92 -4.93
CA VAL A 65 9.69 -24.96 -3.97
C VAL A 65 10.33 -26.35 -3.97
N GLU A 66 11.64 -26.37 -3.89
CA GLU A 66 12.44 -27.58 -3.84
C GLU A 66 13.43 -27.52 -2.67
N GLY A 67 13.54 -28.62 -1.92
CA GLY A 67 14.48 -28.75 -0.82
C GLY A 67 14.20 -29.96 0.06
N PRO A 68 14.77 -30.02 1.27
CA PRO A 68 14.53 -31.09 2.23
C PRO A 68 13.06 -31.18 2.62
N PRO A 69 12.49 -32.39 2.81
CA PRO A 69 11.07 -32.58 3.16
C PRO A 69 10.60 -31.79 4.39
N GLN A 70 11.46 -31.64 5.40
CA GLN A 70 11.15 -30.86 6.59
C GLN A 70 11.02 -29.34 6.29
N ALA A 71 11.85 -28.81 5.39
CA ALA A 71 11.77 -27.42 4.96
C ALA A 71 10.51 -27.15 4.13
N LEU A 72 10.13 -28.09 3.25
CA LEU A 72 8.87 -28.05 2.49
C LEU A 72 7.64 -28.09 3.42
N ALA A 73 7.63 -28.96 4.43
CA ALA A 73 6.54 -29.03 5.40
C ALA A 73 6.40 -27.68 6.16
N ARG A 74 7.51 -27.13 6.66
CA ARG A 74 7.53 -25.83 7.33
C ARG A 74 7.05 -24.69 6.43
N PHE A 75 7.49 -24.64 5.18
CA PHE A 75 7.04 -23.65 4.21
C PHE A 75 5.53 -23.75 3.97
N THR A 76 5.02 -24.98 3.76
CA THR A 76 3.59 -25.24 3.53
C THR A 76 2.73 -24.76 4.70
N GLU A 77 3.16 -25.02 5.93
CA GLU A 77 2.45 -24.58 7.14
C GLU A 77 2.50 -23.03 7.28
N GLN A 78 3.67 -22.42 7.08
CA GLN A 78 3.88 -21.01 7.33
C GLN A 78 3.28 -20.12 6.23
N LEU A 79 3.15 -20.59 5.00
CA LEU A 79 2.67 -19.81 3.87
C LEU A 79 1.30 -19.14 4.14
N PRO A 80 0.25 -19.86 4.59
CA PRO A 80 -1.02 -19.21 4.94
C PRO A 80 -0.95 -18.43 6.26
N LEU A 81 -0.18 -18.89 7.26
CA LEU A 81 -0.14 -18.30 8.59
C LEU A 81 0.59 -16.93 8.62
N GLN A 82 1.63 -16.76 7.80
CA GLN A 82 2.43 -15.55 7.74
C GLN A 82 2.12 -14.68 6.51
N ALA A 83 1.07 -15.03 5.77
CA ALA A 83 0.67 -14.27 4.58
C ALA A 83 0.51 -12.77 4.89
N PRO A 84 0.82 -11.87 3.95
CA PRO A 84 0.70 -10.44 4.17
C PRO A 84 -0.68 -10.07 4.72
N PRO A 85 -0.79 -9.13 5.68
CA PRO A 85 -2.07 -8.82 6.35
C PRO A 85 -3.20 -8.38 5.41
N ARG A 86 -2.86 -8.01 4.17
CA ARG A 86 -3.79 -7.60 3.12
C ARG A 86 -4.17 -8.72 2.18
N SER A 87 -3.51 -9.86 2.25
CA SER A 87 -3.88 -11.02 1.46
C SER A 87 -5.10 -11.71 2.05
N ARG A 88 -5.94 -12.22 1.16
CA ARG A 88 -7.05 -13.10 1.52
C ARG A 88 -6.93 -14.34 0.65
N ILE A 89 -6.44 -15.40 1.24
CA ILE A 89 -6.34 -16.71 0.58
C ILE A 89 -7.71 -17.38 0.63
N GLU A 90 -8.29 -17.64 -0.53
CA GLU A 90 -9.59 -18.31 -0.67
C GLU A 90 -9.43 -19.81 -0.95
N SER A 91 -8.38 -20.15 -1.68
CA SER A 91 -7.99 -21.55 -1.87
C SER A 91 -6.47 -21.70 -1.91
N PHE A 92 -6.01 -22.82 -1.39
CA PHE A 92 -4.61 -23.17 -1.24
C PHE A 92 -4.45 -24.66 -1.49
N ASN A 93 -3.96 -25.01 -2.66
CA ASN A 93 -3.73 -26.39 -3.08
C ASN A 93 -2.26 -26.61 -3.38
N PHE A 94 -1.76 -27.82 -3.12
CA PHE A 94 -0.40 -28.20 -3.49
C PHE A 94 -0.34 -29.67 -3.92
N GLU A 95 0.70 -29.99 -4.68
CA GLU A 95 1.06 -31.34 -5.10
C GLU A 95 2.57 -31.57 -4.98
N ASP A 96 2.97 -32.76 -4.64
CA ASP A 96 4.37 -33.16 -4.59
C ASP A 96 4.82 -33.62 -5.99
N LEU A 97 5.99 -33.15 -6.41
CA LEU A 97 6.57 -33.37 -7.73
C LEU A 97 7.99 -33.94 -7.61
N PRO A 98 8.51 -34.63 -8.63
CA PRO A 98 9.93 -34.98 -8.69
C PRO A 98 10.83 -33.76 -8.66
N PRO A 99 12.03 -33.82 -8.05
CA PRO A 99 12.99 -32.71 -8.05
C PRO A 99 13.29 -32.21 -9.45
N ALA A 100 13.42 -30.91 -9.63
CA ALA A 100 13.77 -30.25 -10.89
C ALA A 100 15.23 -29.72 -10.90
N GLY A 101 15.89 -29.64 -9.74
CA GLY A 101 17.29 -29.19 -9.62
C GLY A 101 17.45 -27.69 -9.59
N TYR A 102 16.50 -26.95 -8.99
CA TYR A 102 16.61 -25.52 -8.82
C TYR A 102 17.86 -25.14 -8.00
N SER A 103 18.55 -24.06 -8.39
CA SER A 103 19.76 -23.54 -7.73
C SER A 103 19.51 -22.30 -6.87
N SER A 104 18.45 -21.55 -7.18
CA SER A 104 18.04 -20.29 -6.51
C SER A 104 16.54 -20.25 -6.33
N PHE A 105 16.06 -19.24 -5.60
CA PHE A 105 14.63 -18.89 -5.59
C PHE A 105 14.42 -17.58 -6.35
N GLU A 106 13.45 -17.55 -7.28
CA GLU A 106 13.28 -16.44 -8.22
C GLU A 106 11.81 -15.99 -8.28
N ILE A 107 11.60 -14.72 -8.65
CA ILE A 107 10.28 -14.22 -9.04
C ILE A 107 10.24 -14.22 -10.56
N HIS A 108 9.41 -15.11 -11.13
CA HIS A 108 9.25 -15.23 -12.57
C HIS A 108 8.25 -14.21 -13.12
N GLU A 109 8.31 -13.99 -14.44
CA GLU A 109 7.32 -13.23 -15.17
C GLU A 109 5.93 -13.86 -15.01
N SER A 110 4.92 -13.00 -15.03
CA SER A 110 3.54 -13.42 -14.85
C SER A 110 3.02 -14.17 -16.07
N LEU A 111 2.08 -15.10 -15.83
CA LEU A 111 1.44 -15.92 -16.86
C LEU A 111 0.03 -15.40 -17.13
N GLU A 112 -0.30 -15.19 -18.40
CA GLU A 112 -1.67 -14.92 -18.86
C GLU A 112 -2.36 -16.25 -19.16
N GLU A 113 -3.57 -16.43 -18.61
CA GLU A 113 -4.41 -17.60 -18.82
C GLU A 113 -5.78 -17.14 -19.28
N GLU A 114 -6.19 -17.54 -20.47
CA GLU A 114 -7.47 -17.17 -21.06
C GLU A 114 -8.66 -17.66 -20.21
N GLY A 115 -9.70 -16.83 -20.09
CA GLY A 115 -10.91 -17.18 -19.34
C GLY A 115 -10.76 -17.24 -17.82
N GLN A 116 -9.59 -16.88 -17.28
CA GLN A 116 -9.34 -16.77 -15.86
C GLN A 116 -9.31 -15.31 -15.44
N TYR A 117 -9.74 -15.03 -14.21
CA TYR A 117 -9.58 -13.70 -13.62
C TYR A 117 -9.17 -13.80 -12.14
N GLN A 118 -8.44 -12.80 -11.70
CA GLN A 118 -7.95 -12.67 -10.33
C GLN A 118 -8.60 -11.47 -9.67
N LEU A 119 -8.97 -11.62 -8.38
CA LEU A 119 -9.45 -10.49 -7.59
C LEU A 119 -8.35 -9.44 -7.44
N ILE A 120 -8.70 -8.21 -7.76
CA ILE A 120 -7.79 -7.07 -7.66
C ILE A 120 -7.85 -6.53 -6.23
N SER A 121 -6.66 -6.32 -5.62
CA SER A 121 -6.57 -5.66 -4.32
C SER A 121 -7.15 -4.24 -4.40
N PRO A 122 -7.92 -3.79 -3.41
CA PRO A 122 -8.30 -2.38 -3.29
C PRO A 122 -7.06 -1.50 -3.08
N ASP A 123 -7.23 -0.20 -3.28
CA ASP A 123 -6.21 0.78 -2.90
C ASP A 123 -6.01 0.76 -1.39
N ILE A 124 -4.80 1.05 -0.94
CA ILE A 124 -4.38 0.92 0.46
C ILE A 124 -3.86 2.27 0.95
N ALA A 125 -4.36 2.74 2.08
CA ALA A 125 -3.91 3.99 2.69
C ALA A 125 -2.40 4.01 2.93
N THR A 126 -1.82 5.20 2.89
CA THR A 126 -0.39 5.43 3.11
C THR A 126 0.06 4.87 4.45
N CYS A 127 1.02 3.97 4.45
CA CYS A 127 1.55 3.39 5.67
C CYS A 127 2.47 4.36 6.43
N ALA A 128 2.63 4.14 7.74
CA ALA A 128 3.44 5.00 8.61
C ALA A 128 4.90 5.19 8.11
N ALA A 129 5.50 4.19 7.47
CA ALA A 129 6.85 4.31 6.92
C ALA A 129 6.89 5.29 5.73
N CYS A 130 5.92 5.22 4.80
CA CYS A 130 5.80 6.17 3.70
C CYS A 130 5.43 7.57 4.19
N THR A 131 4.60 7.68 5.23
CA THR A 131 4.29 8.98 5.87
C THR A 131 5.54 9.61 6.46
N ARG A 132 6.40 8.84 7.15
CA ARG A 132 7.69 9.37 7.65
C ARG A 132 8.58 9.88 6.52
N GLU A 133 8.72 9.15 5.43
CA GLU A 133 9.56 9.56 4.29
C GLU A 133 9.13 10.88 3.67
N ILE A 134 7.83 11.10 3.48
CA ILE A 134 7.37 12.36 2.87
C ILE A 134 7.57 13.58 3.77
N PHE A 135 7.77 13.39 5.07
CA PHE A 135 8.05 14.46 6.03
C PHE A 135 9.53 14.55 6.44
N ASP A 136 10.37 13.58 6.10
CA ASP A 136 11.81 13.63 6.38
C ASP A 136 12.55 14.45 5.30
N PRO A 137 13.11 15.64 5.65
CA PRO A 137 13.88 16.44 4.69
C PRO A 137 15.10 15.76 4.09
N LYS A 138 15.58 14.67 4.72
CA LYS A 138 16.73 13.89 4.24
C LYS A 138 16.33 12.78 3.28
N ASP A 139 15.03 12.44 3.21
CA ASP A 139 14.55 11.39 2.31
C ASP A 139 14.41 11.92 0.88
N ARG A 140 14.77 11.11 -0.10
CA ARG A 140 14.64 11.44 -1.53
C ARG A 140 13.20 11.65 -2.00
N ARG A 141 12.22 11.20 -1.22
CA ARG A 141 10.78 11.37 -1.43
C ARG A 141 10.17 12.42 -0.51
N HIS A 142 11.01 13.25 0.14
CA HIS A 142 10.52 14.39 0.89
C HIS A 142 9.51 15.20 0.05
N ARG A 143 8.32 15.46 0.60
CA ARG A 143 7.20 16.16 -0.06
C ARG A 143 6.72 15.54 -1.39
N TYR A 144 7.02 14.26 -1.66
CA TYR A 144 6.58 13.61 -2.88
C TYR A 144 5.15 13.02 -2.71
N PRO A 145 4.13 13.57 -3.41
CA PRO A 145 2.71 13.25 -3.16
C PRO A 145 2.26 11.89 -3.71
N PHE A 146 3.15 11.11 -4.34
CA PHE A 146 2.86 9.79 -4.92
C PHE A 146 3.73 8.69 -4.31
N THR A 147 4.30 8.95 -3.14
CA THR A 147 5.09 7.96 -2.39
C THR A 147 4.25 6.73 -2.05
N ASN A 148 4.81 5.55 -2.28
CA ASN A 148 4.17 4.26 -1.99
C ASN A 148 5.21 3.19 -1.72
N CYS A 149 4.75 2.01 -1.33
CA CYS A 149 5.58 0.80 -1.19
C CYS A 149 4.74 -0.46 -1.41
N THR A 150 5.33 -1.63 -1.17
CA THR A 150 4.64 -2.92 -1.28
C THR A 150 3.40 -3.01 -0.38
N ASN A 151 3.40 -2.31 0.76
CA ASN A 151 2.33 -2.37 1.77
C ASN A 151 1.27 -1.27 1.68
N CYS A 152 1.42 -0.27 0.79
CA CYS A 152 0.48 0.86 0.69
C CYS A 152 0.47 1.48 -0.71
N GLY A 153 -0.49 2.36 -0.95
CA GLY A 153 -0.64 3.08 -2.19
C GLY A 153 -1.68 2.48 -3.14
N PRO A 154 -1.72 2.96 -4.39
CA PRO A 154 -2.73 2.56 -5.36
C PRO A 154 -2.55 1.13 -5.83
N ARG A 155 -3.67 0.46 -6.10
CA ARG A 155 -3.78 -0.87 -6.71
C ARG A 155 -4.89 -0.85 -7.75
N PHE A 156 -6.15 -0.91 -7.32
CA PHE A 156 -7.33 -0.92 -8.17
C PHE A 156 -7.38 0.29 -9.12
N THR A 157 -7.08 1.48 -8.63
CA THR A 157 -7.19 2.72 -9.42
C THR A 157 -6.14 2.88 -10.50
N ILE A 158 -5.07 2.09 -10.48
CA ILE A 158 -4.00 2.16 -11.49
C ILE A 158 -3.94 0.95 -12.41
N ILE A 159 -4.67 -0.13 -12.13
CA ILE A 159 -4.64 -1.34 -12.95
C ILE A 159 -5.40 -1.13 -14.26
N GLU A 160 -4.83 -1.60 -15.34
CA GLU A 160 -5.44 -1.59 -16.68
C GLU A 160 -5.79 -3.01 -17.14
N ASP A 161 -5.00 -4.02 -16.69
CA ASP A 161 -5.23 -5.42 -17.01
C ASP A 161 -4.57 -6.33 -15.96
N ILE A 162 -4.89 -7.65 -16.01
CA ILE A 162 -4.33 -8.70 -15.16
C ILE A 162 -3.40 -9.61 -15.95
N PRO A 163 -2.41 -10.26 -15.30
CA PRO A 163 -1.99 -10.18 -13.89
C PRO A 163 -1.47 -8.79 -13.50
N TYR A 164 -1.51 -8.45 -12.18
CA TYR A 164 -1.07 -7.17 -11.67
C TYR A 164 0.46 -7.02 -11.75
N ASP A 165 0.90 -6.38 -12.82
CA ASP A 165 2.29 -6.02 -13.08
C ASP A 165 2.38 -4.61 -13.66
N ARG A 166 3.52 -3.92 -13.44
CA ARG A 166 3.70 -2.53 -13.86
C ARG A 166 3.35 -2.24 -15.32
N PRO A 167 3.72 -3.07 -16.31
CA PRO A 167 3.32 -2.85 -17.70
C PRO A 167 1.81 -2.83 -17.93
N LYS A 168 1.03 -3.47 -17.04
CA LYS A 168 -0.44 -3.51 -17.07
C LYS A 168 -1.08 -2.54 -16.09
N THR A 169 -0.41 -1.43 -15.82
CA THR A 169 -0.89 -0.34 -14.97
C THR A 169 -0.63 1.01 -15.63
N THR A 170 -1.35 2.06 -15.20
CA THR A 170 -1.09 3.44 -15.60
C THR A 170 0.34 3.91 -15.29
N MET A 171 1.10 3.13 -14.49
CA MET A 171 2.51 3.40 -14.19
C MET A 171 3.48 2.93 -15.29
N ALA A 172 3.02 2.20 -16.29
CA ALA A 172 3.84 1.71 -17.43
C ALA A 172 4.60 2.85 -18.12
N LYS A 173 3.94 4.00 -18.30
CA LYS A 173 4.51 5.20 -18.93
C LYS A 173 5.62 5.88 -18.12
N PHE A 174 5.74 5.59 -16.82
CA PHE A 174 6.75 6.16 -15.94
C PHE A 174 7.94 5.20 -15.78
N ARG A 175 8.94 5.34 -16.65
CA ARG A 175 10.15 4.50 -16.58
C ARG A 175 10.92 4.80 -15.27
N MET A 176 11.17 3.76 -14.48
CA MET A 176 11.92 3.91 -13.23
C MET A 176 13.33 4.44 -13.46
N CYS A 177 13.77 5.42 -12.65
CA CYS A 177 15.16 5.83 -12.59
C CYS A 177 16.04 4.73 -11.96
N PRO A 178 17.38 4.80 -12.10
CA PRO A 178 18.27 3.74 -11.58
C PRO A 178 18.09 3.46 -10.08
N GLN A 179 17.79 4.49 -9.27
CA GLN A 179 17.55 4.32 -7.83
C GLN A 179 16.24 3.58 -7.55
N CYS A 180 15.13 3.97 -8.22
CA CYS A 180 13.85 3.25 -8.07
C CYS A 180 13.93 1.82 -8.62
N ARG A 181 14.74 1.59 -9.66
CA ARG A 181 14.99 0.25 -10.19
C ARG A 181 15.72 -0.62 -9.17
N ARG A 182 16.78 -0.11 -8.52
CA ARG A 182 17.46 -0.85 -7.44
C ARG A 182 16.53 -1.23 -6.30
N GLU A 183 15.72 -0.27 -5.81
CA GLU A 183 14.72 -0.57 -4.77
C GLU A 183 13.70 -1.64 -5.20
N TYR A 184 13.33 -1.62 -6.47
CA TYR A 184 12.38 -2.59 -7.03
C TYR A 184 12.97 -3.99 -7.14
N ASP A 185 14.26 -4.10 -7.45
CA ASP A 185 14.95 -5.36 -7.69
C ASP A 185 15.60 -5.94 -6.40
N ASP A 186 15.76 -5.13 -5.34
CA ASP A 186 16.40 -5.54 -4.08
C ASP A 186 15.40 -6.23 -3.14
N PRO A 187 15.59 -7.55 -2.85
CA PRO A 187 14.75 -8.28 -1.90
C PRO A 187 14.75 -7.72 -0.46
N GLY A 188 15.78 -6.97 -0.09
CA GLY A 188 15.89 -6.30 1.22
C GLY A 188 15.13 -4.98 1.29
N ASP A 189 14.70 -4.42 0.17
CA ASP A 189 14.00 -3.15 0.13
C ASP A 189 12.49 -3.32 0.30
N ARG A 190 11.85 -2.41 1.04
CA ARG A 190 10.40 -2.39 1.23
C ARG A 190 9.60 -2.04 -0.03
N ARG A 191 10.26 -1.72 -1.14
CA ARG A 191 9.70 -1.51 -2.48
C ARG A 191 10.02 -2.64 -3.45
N PHE A 192 10.55 -3.75 -2.94
CA PHE A 192 10.80 -4.94 -3.73
C PHE A 192 9.52 -5.37 -4.47
N HIS A 193 9.57 -5.37 -5.81
CA HIS A 193 8.40 -5.61 -6.68
C HIS A 193 7.16 -4.74 -6.43
N ALA A 194 7.33 -3.54 -5.82
CA ALA A 194 6.23 -2.58 -5.70
C ALA A 194 5.91 -1.96 -7.07
N GLN A 195 4.84 -2.41 -7.71
CA GLN A 195 4.52 -2.01 -9.09
C GLN A 195 4.34 -0.50 -9.28
N PRO A 196 3.76 0.27 -8.32
CA PRO A 196 3.65 1.72 -8.44
C PRO A 196 4.90 2.48 -7.97
N ASN A 197 6.04 1.82 -7.70
CA ASN A 197 7.26 2.50 -7.21
C ASN A 197 7.67 3.65 -8.13
N ALA A 198 7.90 4.82 -7.53
CA ALA A 198 8.32 6.05 -8.20
C ALA A 198 8.97 7.03 -7.21
N CYS A 199 9.54 8.11 -7.74
CA CYS A 199 10.05 9.24 -6.99
C CYS A 199 9.88 10.54 -7.80
N PRO A 200 10.20 11.73 -7.24
CA PRO A 200 10.06 13.01 -7.98
C PRO A 200 10.77 13.06 -9.34
N VAL A 201 11.82 12.24 -9.52
CA VAL A 201 12.60 12.22 -10.77
C VAL A 201 11.94 11.40 -11.87
N CYS A 202 11.22 10.33 -11.53
CA CYS A 202 10.76 9.35 -12.53
C CYS A 202 9.25 9.06 -12.48
N GLY A 203 8.53 9.61 -11.53
CA GLY A 203 7.10 9.38 -11.37
C GLY A 203 6.23 10.56 -11.77
N PRO A 204 4.92 10.47 -11.49
CA PRO A 204 3.98 11.55 -11.72
C PRO A 204 4.34 12.80 -10.90
N LEU A 205 3.94 13.96 -11.39
CA LEU A 205 4.11 15.26 -10.75
C LEU A 205 2.74 15.85 -10.40
N LEU A 206 2.74 16.74 -9.39
CA LEU A 206 1.58 17.52 -9.03
C LEU A 206 1.54 18.78 -9.89
N GLU A 207 0.38 19.11 -10.40
CA GLU A 207 0.13 20.32 -11.18
C GLU A 207 -1.10 21.04 -10.63
N LEU A 208 -1.04 22.36 -10.57
CA LEU A 208 -2.18 23.21 -10.26
C LEU A 208 -2.75 23.76 -11.56
N CYS A 209 -4.05 23.61 -11.77
CA CYS A 209 -4.75 24.11 -12.95
C CYS A 209 -5.87 25.07 -12.55
N ASP A 210 -6.26 25.94 -13.48
CA ASP A 210 -7.49 26.72 -13.36
C ASP A 210 -8.75 25.85 -13.54
N GLY A 211 -9.95 26.48 -13.43
CA GLY A 211 -11.23 25.78 -13.61
C GLY A 211 -11.50 25.26 -15.03
N ARG A 212 -10.64 25.57 -16.00
CA ARG A 212 -10.70 25.08 -17.39
C ARG A 212 -9.67 24.00 -17.67
N GLY A 213 -8.83 23.66 -16.66
CA GLY A 213 -7.75 22.69 -16.80
C GLY A 213 -6.45 23.27 -17.36
N THR A 214 -6.33 24.58 -17.46
CA THR A 214 -5.09 25.22 -17.91
C THR A 214 -4.09 25.27 -16.75
N PRO A 215 -2.84 24.78 -16.93
CA PRO A 215 -1.82 24.85 -15.89
C PRO A 215 -1.56 26.29 -15.41
N LEU A 216 -1.54 26.47 -14.11
CA LEU A 216 -1.16 27.70 -13.46
C LEU A 216 0.31 27.64 -13.06
N PRO A 217 1.16 28.60 -13.47
CA PRO A 217 2.56 28.63 -13.06
C PRO A 217 2.69 28.65 -11.53
N SER A 218 3.36 27.65 -10.98
CA SER A 218 3.60 27.54 -9.54
C SER A 218 4.88 26.78 -9.27
N ALA A 219 5.79 27.39 -8.49
CA ALA A 219 7.01 26.73 -8.03
C ALA A 219 6.69 25.63 -6.99
N ASP A 220 5.60 25.79 -6.23
CA ASP A 220 5.09 24.78 -5.27
C ASP A 220 3.56 24.71 -5.40
N PRO A 221 3.04 23.81 -6.24
CA PRO A 221 1.60 23.63 -6.44
C PRO A 221 0.83 23.33 -5.14
N LEU A 222 1.47 22.62 -4.19
CA LEU A 222 0.84 22.29 -2.90
C LEU A 222 0.63 23.55 -2.06
N ARG A 223 1.64 24.39 -1.94
CA ARG A 223 1.56 25.65 -1.21
C ARG A 223 0.57 26.61 -1.85
N SER A 224 0.57 26.70 -3.18
CA SER A 224 -0.40 27.53 -3.91
C SER A 224 -1.83 27.04 -3.71
N ALA A 225 -2.05 25.71 -3.72
CA ALA A 225 -3.36 25.11 -3.46
C ALA A 225 -3.85 25.43 -2.03
N THR A 226 -2.97 25.30 -1.02
CA THR A 226 -3.34 25.64 0.37
C THR A 226 -3.65 27.11 0.56
N GLY A 227 -2.92 27.99 -0.10
CA GLY A 227 -3.22 29.43 -0.11
C GLY A 227 -4.61 29.76 -0.70
N LEU A 228 -4.99 29.07 -1.77
CA LEU A 228 -6.35 29.19 -2.35
C LEU A 228 -7.44 28.70 -1.38
N LEU A 229 -7.22 27.56 -0.72
CA LEU A 229 -8.16 27.02 0.29
C LEU A 229 -8.30 27.97 1.48
N GLN A 230 -7.19 28.51 1.97
CA GLN A 230 -7.16 29.51 3.06
C GLN A 230 -7.90 30.80 2.66
N GLY A 231 -7.81 31.18 1.39
CA GLY A 231 -8.55 32.30 0.80
C GLY A 231 -10.04 31.98 0.51
N GLY A 232 -10.57 30.88 1.03
CA GLY A 232 -11.98 30.50 0.90
C GLY A 232 -12.38 29.94 -0.47
N LYS A 233 -11.40 29.55 -1.31
CA LYS A 233 -11.70 28.93 -2.61
C LYS A 233 -11.99 27.44 -2.46
N THR A 234 -12.72 26.89 -3.43
CA THR A 234 -12.93 25.45 -3.58
C THR A 234 -11.96 24.90 -4.62
N LEU A 235 -11.31 23.79 -4.29
CA LEU A 235 -10.43 23.06 -5.21
C LEU A 235 -11.01 21.68 -5.55
N ALA A 236 -10.78 21.23 -6.77
CA ALA A 236 -10.95 19.84 -7.17
C ALA A 236 -9.57 19.14 -7.05
N ILE A 237 -9.45 18.21 -6.13
CA ILE A 237 -8.21 17.47 -5.85
C ILE A 237 -8.32 16.08 -6.43
N LYS A 238 -7.42 15.71 -7.33
CA LYS A 238 -7.33 14.36 -7.89
C LYS A 238 -6.81 13.41 -6.82
N GLY A 239 -7.70 12.61 -6.26
CA GLY A 239 -7.36 11.53 -5.33
C GLY A 239 -7.25 10.18 -6.03
N LEU A 240 -7.28 9.10 -5.26
CA LEU A 240 -7.48 7.74 -5.78
C LEU A 240 -8.94 7.59 -6.23
N GLY A 241 -9.14 7.09 -7.44
CA GLY A 241 -10.47 6.81 -8.01
C GLY A 241 -11.26 8.02 -8.53
N GLY A 242 -10.84 9.27 -8.29
CA GLY A 242 -11.57 10.44 -8.79
C GLY A 242 -11.13 11.76 -8.16
N PHE A 243 -11.96 12.79 -8.39
CA PHE A 243 -11.75 14.11 -7.81
C PHE A 243 -12.57 14.27 -6.52
N LEU A 244 -11.95 14.90 -5.52
CA LEU A 244 -12.59 15.39 -4.33
C LEU A 244 -12.66 16.92 -4.39
N LEU A 245 -13.84 17.49 -4.16
CA LEU A 245 -13.97 18.93 -3.95
C LEU A 245 -13.62 19.25 -2.50
N ALA A 246 -12.67 20.16 -2.31
CA ALA A 246 -12.18 20.57 -1.00
C ALA A 246 -12.36 22.07 -0.77
N CYS A 247 -12.68 22.46 0.47
CA CYS A 247 -12.62 23.82 0.97
C CYS A 247 -12.27 23.80 2.47
N ASP A 248 -11.91 24.97 3.05
CA ASP A 248 -11.72 25.10 4.49
C ASP A 248 -13.01 24.77 5.24
N ALA A 249 -12.99 23.69 6.04
CA ALA A 249 -14.17 23.25 6.79
C ALA A 249 -14.61 24.22 7.90
N ARG A 250 -13.81 25.22 8.25
CA ARG A 250 -14.13 26.24 9.25
C ARG A 250 -14.81 27.46 8.62
N ASN A 251 -14.67 27.64 7.32
CA ASN A 251 -15.18 28.79 6.59
C ASN A 251 -16.64 28.55 6.15
N GLU A 252 -17.59 29.07 6.93
CA GLU A 252 -19.02 28.92 6.68
C GLU A 252 -19.41 29.34 5.25
N THR A 253 -18.88 30.49 4.77
CA THR A 253 -19.17 31.01 3.42
C THR A 253 -18.65 30.07 2.33
N ALA A 254 -17.42 29.55 2.47
CA ALA A 254 -16.86 28.60 1.52
C ALA A 254 -17.64 27.29 1.46
N VAL A 255 -18.09 26.78 2.62
CA VAL A 255 -18.90 25.56 2.70
C VAL A 255 -20.29 25.78 2.09
N GLN A 256 -20.94 26.90 2.36
CA GLN A 256 -22.24 27.25 1.76
C GLN A 256 -22.15 27.40 0.26
N GLU A 257 -21.09 28.07 -0.25
CA GLU A 257 -20.86 28.19 -1.70
C GLU A 257 -20.64 26.83 -2.35
N LEU A 258 -19.87 25.92 -1.71
CA LEU A 258 -19.70 24.55 -2.17
C LEU A 258 -21.05 23.81 -2.23
N ARG A 259 -21.93 23.97 -1.21
CA ARG A 259 -23.29 23.41 -1.21
C ARG A 259 -24.10 23.91 -2.40
N ARG A 260 -24.11 25.22 -2.59
CA ARG A 260 -24.81 25.86 -3.69
C ARG A 260 -24.38 25.31 -5.05
N ARG A 261 -23.05 25.21 -5.30
CA ARG A 261 -22.50 24.67 -6.56
C ARG A 261 -22.80 23.20 -6.77
N LYS A 262 -22.82 22.39 -5.70
CA LYS A 262 -23.18 20.96 -5.77
C LYS A 262 -24.67 20.70 -5.80
N ALA A 263 -25.54 21.71 -5.70
CA ALA A 263 -26.97 21.55 -5.51
C ALA A 263 -27.30 20.53 -4.39
N ARG A 264 -26.60 20.64 -3.25
CA ARG A 264 -26.65 19.68 -2.14
C ARG A 264 -27.00 20.40 -0.83
N PRO A 265 -28.27 20.76 -0.62
CA PRO A 265 -28.70 21.62 0.50
C PRO A 265 -28.48 20.95 1.87
N ASP A 266 -28.90 19.69 2.04
CA ASP A 266 -29.02 19.07 3.36
C ASP A 266 -28.01 17.93 3.64
N LYS A 267 -27.63 17.15 2.61
CA LYS A 267 -26.76 15.99 2.79
C LYS A 267 -25.40 16.40 3.34
N PRO A 268 -24.93 15.85 4.50
CA PRO A 268 -23.66 16.21 5.11
C PRO A 268 -22.46 16.03 4.19
N PHE A 269 -21.44 16.85 4.37
CA PHE A 269 -20.11 16.65 3.82
C PHE A 269 -19.23 15.92 4.82
N ALA A 270 -18.24 15.16 4.34
CA ALA A 270 -17.19 14.62 5.16
C ALA A 270 -16.08 15.67 5.38
N VAL A 271 -15.42 15.57 6.53
CA VAL A 271 -14.25 16.39 6.89
C VAL A 271 -13.02 15.49 7.00
N MET A 272 -11.95 15.89 6.34
CA MET A 272 -10.64 15.28 6.50
C MET A 272 -9.86 16.06 7.57
N LEU A 273 -9.41 15.34 8.59
CA LEU A 273 -8.64 15.87 9.73
C LEU A 273 -7.24 15.27 9.69
N ALA A 274 -6.23 16.02 10.09
CA ALA A 274 -4.83 15.65 9.91
C ALA A 274 -4.46 14.31 10.57
N ASP A 275 -5.01 14.06 11.75
CA ASP A 275 -4.76 12.86 12.55
C ASP A 275 -5.86 12.64 13.59
N LEU A 276 -5.70 11.59 14.39
CA LEU A 276 -6.64 11.27 15.47
C LEU A 276 -6.68 12.35 16.55
N ALA A 277 -5.55 13.02 16.85
CA ALA A 277 -5.50 14.10 17.83
C ALA A 277 -6.36 15.29 17.38
N ALA A 278 -6.22 15.68 16.11
CA ALA A 278 -7.09 16.68 15.48
C ALA A 278 -8.57 16.25 15.52
N ALA A 279 -8.87 14.98 15.23
CA ALA A 279 -10.25 14.47 15.28
C ALA A 279 -10.85 14.56 16.68
N ARG A 280 -10.05 14.29 17.73
CA ARG A 280 -10.46 14.41 19.14
C ARG A 280 -10.75 15.85 19.59
N LEU A 281 -10.22 16.86 18.91
CA LEU A 281 -10.58 18.25 19.19
C LEU A 281 -12.05 18.55 18.81
N HIS A 282 -12.53 17.95 17.73
CA HIS A 282 -13.85 18.24 17.14
C HIS A 282 -14.93 17.22 17.49
N CYS A 283 -14.56 15.98 17.80
CA CYS A 283 -15.49 14.87 18.02
C CYS A 283 -15.17 14.07 19.29
N ARG A 284 -16.20 13.39 19.83
CA ARG A 284 -16.00 12.28 20.77
C ARG A 284 -15.76 11.02 19.96
N ILE A 285 -14.77 10.23 20.38
CA ILE A 285 -14.31 9.04 19.64
C ILE A 285 -14.21 7.87 20.61
N SER A 286 -14.96 6.81 20.33
CA SER A 286 -14.86 5.53 21.05
C SER A 286 -13.65 4.71 20.57
N PRO A 287 -13.24 3.67 21.30
CA PRO A 287 -12.16 2.78 20.86
C PRO A 287 -12.45 2.06 19.53
N GLU A 288 -13.72 1.74 19.25
CA GLU A 288 -14.15 1.11 17.99
C GLU A 288 -14.03 2.08 16.81
N GLU A 289 -14.49 3.33 16.99
CA GLU A 289 -14.40 4.39 15.99
C GLU A 289 -12.93 4.76 15.71
N GLU A 290 -12.07 4.75 16.74
CA GLU A 290 -10.63 4.95 16.60
C GLU A 290 -10.00 3.85 15.73
N ARG A 291 -10.32 2.57 16.00
CA ARG A 291 -9.84 1.45 15.18
C ARG A 291 -10.26 1.59 13.72
N LEU A 292 -11.49 2.03 13.45
CA LEU A 292 -11.98 2.28 12.10
C LEU A 292 -11.24 3.43 11.42
N LEU A 293 -11.05 4.56 12.10
CA LEU A 293 -10.31 5.71 11.54
C LEU A 293 -8.86 5.38 11.21
N LEU A 294 -8.21 4.54 12.02
CA LEU A 294 -6.81 4.13 11.85
C LEU A 294 -6.68 2.90 10.94
N SER A 295 -7.79 2.34 10.50
CA SER A 295 -7.75 1.19 9.61
C SER A 295 -7.18 1.59 8.24
N PRO A 296 -6.55 0.66 7.55
CA PRO A 296 -5.93 0.90 6.26
C PRO A 296 -6.93 1.17 5.12
N GLU A 297 -8.18 0.87 5.35
CA GLU A 297 -9.32 1.20 4.49
C GLU A 297 -9.66 2.70 4.57
N SER A 298 -9.26 3.38 5.66
CA SER A 298 -9.47 4.80 5.94
C SER A 298 -10.90 5.27 5.63
N PRO A 299 -11.93 4.64 6.23
CA PRO A 299 -13.32 4.97 5.95
C PRO A 299 -13.71 6.35 6.48
N ILE A 300 -14.84 6.87 6.00
CA ILE A 300 -15.54 7.96 6.66
C ILE A 300 -16.30 7.39 7.85
N VAL A 301 -15.97 7.84 9.05
CA VAL A 301 -16.62 7.42 10.30
C VAL A 301 -17.53 8.55 10.80
N LEU A 302 -18.77 8.22 11.15
CA LEU A 302 -19.72 9.17 11.74
C LEU A 302 -19.45 9.29 13.24
N LEU A 303 -18.91 10.43 13.66
CA LEU A 303 -18.49 10.70 15.02
C LEU A 303 -19.41 11.72 15.71
N SER A 304 -19.64 11.57 17.01
CA SER A 304 -20.40 12.53 17.79
C SER A 304 -19.68 13.88 17.82
N TRP A 305 -20.32 14.90 17.22
CA TRP A 305 -19.77 16.23 17.07
C TRP A 305 -19.80 16.99 18.40
N LYS A 306 -18.67 17.60 18.78
CA LYS A 306 -18.58 18.41 19.99
C LYS A 306 -19.15 19.81 19.80
N GLU A 307 -19.85 20.29 20.81
CA GLU A 307 -20.20 21.70 20.90
C GLU A 307 -18.93 22.57 20.98
N GLY A 308 -18.99 23.76 20.39
CA GLY A 308 -17.83 24.66 20.35
C GLY A 308 -16.75 24.32 19.33
N SER A 309 -16.93 23.26 18.57
CA SER A 309 -16.02 22.97 17.44
C SER A 309 -16.07 24.11 16.41
N PRO A 310 -14.92 24.60 15.91
CA PRO A 310 -14.86 25.67 14.90
C PRO A 310 -15.25 25.22 13.50
N ILE A 311 -15.58 23.96 13.29
CA ILE A 311 -16.07 23.45 12.00
C ILE A 311 -17.43 24.10 11.70
N ALA A 312 -17.58 24.63 10.50
CA ALA A 312 -18.74 25.35 10.02
C ALA A 312 -20.02 24.51 10.11
N LYS A 313 -21.12 25.10 10.58
CA LYS A 313 -22.38 24.37 10.73
C LYS A 313 -22.94 23.88 9.40
N ALA A 314 -22.65 24.60 8.32
CA ALA A 314 -23.00 24.17 6.98
C ALA A 314 -22.32 22.87 6.53
N VAL A 315 -21.32 22.33 7.23
CA VAL A 315 -20.72 21.03 6.90
C VAL A 315 -21.73 19.89 7.09
N ALA A 316 -22.52 19.94 8.16
CA ALA A 316 -23.53 18.93 8.48
C ALA A 316 -24.78 19.57 9.11
N PRO A 317 -25.62 20.26 8.32
CA PRO A 317 -26.77 21.02 8.83
C PRO A 317 -27.73 20.15 9.64
N GLY A 318 -28.05 20.59 10.85
CA GLY A 318 -29.01 19.90 11.75
C GLY A 318 -28.53 18.55 12.27
N GLN A 319 -27.28 18.13 12.02
CA GLN A 319 -26.77 16.82 12.44
C GLN A 319 -26.04 16.90 13.79
N LYS A 320 -26.16 15.83 14.58
CA LYS A 320 -25.37 15.60 15.81
C LYS A 320 -24.04 14.90 15.52
N TYR A 321 -23.88 14.37 14.31
CA TYR A 321 -22.71 13.60 13.88
C TYR A 321 -22.00 14.31 12.74
N LEU A 322 -20.68 14.19 12.75
CA LEU A 322 -19.80 14.65 11.68
C LEU A 322 -19.16 13.43 11.01
N GLY A 323 -19.22 13.37 9.68
CA GLY A 323 -18.47 12.38 8.91
C GLY A 323 -17.00 12.77 8.89
N VAL A 324 -16.13 11.99 9.53
CA VAL A 324 -14.69 12.25 9.64
C VAL A 324 -13.90 11.18 8.90
N MET A 325 -12.87 11.58 8.19
CA MET A 325 -11.86 10.70 7.61
C MET A 325 -10.45 11.22 7.92
N LEU A 326 -9.47 10.33 7.92
CA LEU A 326 -8.05 10.69 8.00
C LEU A 326 -7.40 10.68 6.60
N PRO A 327 -6.22 11.29 6.42
CA PRO A 327 -5.49 11.27 5.16
C PRO A 327 -5.13 9.83 4.76
N TYR A 328 -5.44 9.45 3.54
CA TYR A 328 -5.16 8.10 3.02
C TYR A 328 -4.21 8.10 1.83
N THR A 329 -3.84 9.27 1.31
CA THR A 329 -2.80 9.41 0.28
C THR A 329 -1.67 10.31 0.78
N PRO A 330 -0.44 10.18 0.25
CA PRO A 330 0.63 11.12 0.57
C PRO A 330 0.25 12.57 0.29
N LEU A 331 -0.50 12.81 -0.81
CA LEU A 331 -1.01 14.15 -1.14
C LEU A 331 -1.89 14.72 -0.02
N HIS A 332 -2.80 13.91 0.54
CA HIS A 332 -3.68 14.36 1.62
C HIS A 332 -2.90 14.69 2.90
N HIS A 333 -1.91 13.86 3.26
CA HIS A 333 -1.02 14.14 4.39
C HIS A 333 -0.27 15.46 4.21
N LEU A 334 0.33 15.68 3.05
CA LEU A 334 1.05 16.90 2.74
C LEU A 334 0.13 18.13 2.71
N LEU A 335 -1.05 18.00 2.10
CA LEU A 335 -2.02 19.09 1.99
C LEU A 335 -2.52 19.54 3.36
N LEU A 336 -2.91 18.60 4.24
CA LEU A 336 -3.39 18.93 5.58
C LEU A 336 -2.29 19.49 6.47
N ASN A 337 -1.07 18.98 6.34
CA ASN A 337 0.08 19.54 7.06
C ASN A 337 0.40 20.97 6.63
N GLU A 338 0.36 21.26 5.33
CA GLU A 338 0.60 22.62 4.80
C GLU A 338 -0.57 23.56 5.12
N ALA A 339 -1.81 23.08 5.07
CA ALA A 339 -3.00 23.88 5.37
C ALA A 339 -3.10 24.24 6.85
N GLY A 340 -2.82 23.30 7.74
CA GLY A 340 -2.95 23.50 9.18
C GLY A 340 -4.40 23.61 9.69
N PHE A 341 -5.40 23.24 8.86
CA PHE A 341 -6.82 23.29 9.21
C PHE A 341 -7.60 22.14 8.54
N PRO A 342 -8.78 21.79 9.10
CA PRO A 342 -9.67 20.76 8.55
C PRO A 342 -10.18 21.11 7.15
N LEU A 343 -10.30 20.11 6.29
CA LEU A 343 -10.82 20.27 4.94
C LEU A 343 -12.14 19.51 4.77
N VAL A 344 -13.14 20.17 4.20
CA VAL A 344 -14.26 19.44 3.55
C VAL A 344 -13.65 18.62 2.42
N MET A 345 -14.07 17.35 2.31
CA MET A 345 -13.73 16.45 1.19
C MET A 345 -15.00 15.76 0.69
N THR A 346 -15.42 16.05 -0.55
CA THR A 346 -16.71 15.58 -1.05
C THR A 346 -16.74 15.27 -2.55
#